data_b62fc2806ec9ce2ed9e1981a150a22a8
#
_entry.id   b62fc2806ec9ce2ed9e1981a150a22a8
#
_cell.length_a   1.000
_cell.length_b   1.000
_cell.length_c   1.000
_cell.angle_alpha   90.00
_cell.angle_beta   90.00
_cell.angle_gamma   90.00
#
_symmetry.space_group_name_H-M   'P 1'
#
loop_
_entity.id
_entity.type
_entity.pdbx_description
1 polymer ?
#
loop_
_entity_poly.entity_id
_entity_poly.type
_entity_poly.pdbx_seq_one_letter_code
_entity_poly.pdbx_strand_id
1 'polypeptide(L)'
;MKVSDDDLTWLYPGQQYADVARRWISDGAALVVVTRGADGLVSFTVDGVVEVPGVKVDVDDTVGAGDTVGAIIVEAMIEKGILNLTGDILKAVLNRAAVAAGITCSRKGAQPPYKHELKGV
;
A
#
# COMPACT_ATOMS: atom_id res chain seq x y z
N MET A 1 -9.73 0.82 -1.57
CA MET A 1 -9.60 1.26 -0.14
C MET A 1 -8.18 1.05 0.34
N LYS A 2 -7.56 2.07 0.91
CA LYS A 2 -6.23 2.00 1.52
C LYS A 2 -6.33 2.38 2.99
N VAL A 3 -5.73 1.59 3.87
CA VAL A 3 -5.81 1.78 5.32
C VAL A 3 -4.53 1.22 5.96
N SER A 4 -4.14 1.76 7.12
CA SER A 4 -3.05 1.18 7.89
C SER A 4 -3.56 0.09 8.84
N ASP A 5 -2.67 -0.84 9.21
CA ASP A 5 -2.99 -1.86 10.21
C ASP A 5 -3.31 -1.22 11.57
N ASP A 6 -2.60 -0.14 11.93
CA ASP A 6 -2.87 0.60 13.17
C ASP A 6 -4.27 1.22 13.18
N ASP A 7 -4.69 1.82 12.06
CA ASP A 7 -6.04 2.37 11.92
C ASP A 7 -7.11 1.27 12.06
N LEU A 8 -6.87 0.10 11.49
CA LEU A 8 -7.80 -1.03 11.61
C LEU A 8 -7.88 -1.54 13.05
N THR A 9 -6.77 -1.58 13.76
CA THR A 9 -6.76 -1.97 15.18
C THR A 9 -7.55 -0.97 16.02
N TRP A 10 -7.44 0.31 15.70
CA TRP A 10 -8.19 1.36 16.41
C TRP A 10 -9.68 1.32 16.11
N LEU A 11 -10.07 1.13 14.83
CA LEU A 11 -11.46 1.12 14.39
C LEU A 11 -12.18 -0.19 14.76
N TYR A 12 -11.47 -1.30 14.73
CA TYR A 12 -12.01 -2.65 14.97
C TYR A 12 -11.17 -3.40 15.99
N PRO A 13 -11.19 -2.98 17.27
CA PRO A 13 -10.39 -3.62 18.31
C PRO A 13 -10.69 -5.11 18.42
N GLY A 14 -9.64 -5.91 18.53
CA GLY A 14 -9.76 -7.36 18.67
C GLY A 14 -10.04 -8.13 17.38
N GLN A 15 -10.15 -7.46 16.23
CA GLN A 15 -10.31 -8.10 14.93
C GLN A 15 -8.98 -8.10 14.15
N GLN A 16 -8.75 -9.18 13.40
CA GLN A 16 -7.60 -9.26 12.51
C GLN A 16 -7.85 -8.39 11.27
N TYR A 17 -6.82 -7.67 10.80
CA TYR A 17 -6.97 -6.80 9.63
C TYR A 17 -7.41 -7.59 8.38
N ALA A 18 -6.94 -8.83 8.25
CA ALA A 18 -7.31 -9.68 7.12
C ALA A 18 -8.81 -9.97 7.08
N ASP A 19 -9.42 -10.21 8.23
CA ASP A 19 -10.86 -10.48 8.32
C ASP A 19 -11.68 -9.23 7.96
N VAL A 20 -11.25 -8.06 8.40
CA VAL A 20 -11.89 -6.78 8.06
C VAL A 20 -11.78 -6.52 6.55
N ALA A 21 -10.59 -6.68 5.98
CA ALA A 21 -10.35 -6.48 4.55
C ALA A 21 -11.20 -7.42 3.70
N ARG A 22 -11.27 -8.69 4.06
CA ARG A 22 -12.10 -9.67 3.34
C ARG A 22 -13.58 -9.34 3.42
N ARG A 23 -14.04 -8.81 4.53
CA ARG A 23 -15.42 -8.34 4.68
C ARG A 23 -15.71 -7.20 3.71
N TRP A 24 -14.80 -6.23 3.60
CA TRP A 24 -14.96 -5.12 2.66
C TRP A 24 -14.98 -5.60 1.20
N ILE A 25 -14.15 -6.58 0.84
CA ILE A 25 -14.18 -7.20 -0.49
C ILE A 25 -15.54 -7.87 -0.72
N SER A 26 -16.03 -8.60 0.26
CA SER A 26 -17.34 -9.25 0.22
C SER A 26 -18.48 -8.24 0.06
N ASP A 27 -18.33 -7.05 0.63
CA ASP A 27 -19.31 -5.95 0.54
C ASP A 27 -19.20 -5.14 -0.76
N GLY A 28 -18.25 -5.46 -1.62
CA GLY A 28 -18.16 -4.86 -2.96
C GLY A 28 -16.91 -4.03 -3.23
N ALA A 29 -15.97 -3.92 -2.28
CA ALA A 29 -14.70 -3.24 -2.56
C ALA A 29 -13.89 -4.04 -3.59
N ALA A 30 -13.36 -3.36 -4.61
CA ALA A 30 -12.57 -4.01 -5.65
C ALA A 30 -11.14 -4.30 -5.19
N LEU A 31 -10.59 -3.46 -4.32
CA LEU A 31 -9.23 -3.55 -3.84
C LEU A 31 -9.13 -2.95 -2.43
N VAL A 32 -8.50 -3.68 -1.53
CA VAL A 32 -8.13 -3.19 -0.21
C VAL A 32 -6.62 -3.32 -0.06
N VAL A 33 -5.93 -2.22 0.24
CA VAL A 33 -4.50 -2.20 0.52
C VAL A 33 -4.29 -1.83 1.97
N VAL A 34 -3.59 -2.69 2.71
CA VAL A 34 -3.24 -2.46 4.11
C VAL A 34 -1.75 -2.15 4.19
N THR A 35 -1.42 -0.98 4.72
CA THR A 35 -0.04 -0.61 5.01
C THR A 35 0.33 -1.11 6.40
N ARG A 36 1.53 -1.69 6.53
CA ARG A 36 1.99 -2.32 7.78
C ARG A 36 3.34 -1.76 8.23
N GLY A 37 3.60 -0.48 7.96
CA GLY A 37 4.87 0.14 8.30
C GLY A 37 6.07 -0.61 7.71
N ALA A 38 7.04 -0.95 8.55
CA ALA A 38 8.24 -1.68 8.12
C ALA A 38 7.96 -3.09 7.59
N ASP A 39 6.80 -3.68 7.90
CA ASP A 39 6.43 -5.01 7.44
C ASP A 39 5.88 -5.03 6.00
N GLY A 40 5.73 -3.87 5.39
CA GLY A 40 5.35 -3.76 3.99
C GLY A 40 3.86 -3.58 3.73
N LEU A 41 3.39 -4.12 2.62
CA LEU A 41 2.03 -3.95 2.14
C LEU A 41 1.38 -5.30 1.91
N VAL A 42 0.08 -5.37 2.19
CA VAL A 42 -0.74 -6.51 1.79
C VAL A 42 -2.00 -5.99 1.11
N SER A 43 -2.43 -6.65 0.06
CA SER A 43 -3.65 -6.30 -0.65
C SER A 43 -4.60 -7.47 -0.77
N PHE A 44 -5.87 -7.15 -0.83
CA PHE A 44 -6.98 -8.09 -0.94
C PHE A 44 -7.83 -7.73 -2.13
N THR A 45 -8.15 -8.72 -2.94
CA THR A 45 -9.12 -8.61 -4.05
C THR A 45 -9.98 -9.88 -4.05
N VAL A 46 -10.97 -9.94 -4.93
CA VAL A 46 -11.75 -11.17 -5.12
C VAL A 46 -10.88 -12.34 -5.59
N ASP A 47 -9.74 -12.05 -6.22
CA ASP A 47 -8.82 -13.06 -6.74
C ASP A 47 -7.84 -13.59 -5.68
N GLY A 48 -7.79 -12.98 -4.51
CA GLY A 48 -6.95 -13.42 -3.41
C GLY A 48 -6.13 -12.33 -2.75
N VAL A 49 -4.99 -12.71 -2.20
CA VAL A 49 -4.11 -11.86 -1.40
C VAL A 49 -2.75 -11.72 -2.10
N VAL A 50 -2.25 -10.49 -2.17
CA VAL A 50 -0.90 -10.20 -2.65
C VAL A 50 -0.16 -9.43 -1.56
N GLU A 51 1.03 -9.89 -1.19
CA GLU A 51 1.82 -9.33 -0.11
C GLU A 51 3.22 -8.99 -0.61
N VAL A 52 3.74 -7.83 -0.22
CA VAL A 52 5.12 -7.44 -0.50
C VAL A 52 5.79 -6.97 0.79
N PRO A 53 7.09 -7.29 0.99
CA PRO A 53 7.81 -6.84 2.17
C PRO A 53 8.09 -5.34 2.14
N GLY A 54 8.36 -4.77 3.31
CA GLY A 54 8.83 -3.39 3.41
C GLY A 54 10.25 -3.25 2.85
N VAL A 55 10.55 -2.07 2.34
CA VAL A 55 11.90 -1.72 1.89
C VAL A 55 12.70 -1.19 3.08
N LYS A 56 13.87 -1.77 3.31
CA LYS A 56 14.77 -1.32 4.39
C LYS A 56 15.44 -0.02 3.98
N VAL A 57 15.21 1.02 4.77
CA VAL A 57 15.83 2.34 4.60
C VAL A 57 16.17 2.91 5.97
N ASP A 58 17.08 3.88 6.01
CA ASP A 58 17.29 4.68 7.21
C ASP A 58 16.11 5.63 7.37
N VAL A 59 15.30 5.40 8.39
CA VAL A 59 14.09 6.18 8.63
C VAL A 59 14.44 7.50 9.30
N ASP A 60 14.14 8.61 8.63
CA ASP A 60 14.22 9.96 9.21
C ASP A 60 12.84 10.39 9.72
N ASP A 61 11.79 10.13 8.91
CA ASP A 61 10.43 10.52 9.26
C ASP A 61 9.45 9.58 8.55
N THR A 62 8.38 9.14 9.24
CA THR A 62 7.32 8.31 8.67
C THR A 62 6.15 9.14 8.13
N VAL A 63 6.17 10.45 8.32
CA VAL A 63 5.11 11.35 7.84
C VAL A 63 5.00 11.28 6.32
N GLY A 64 3.81 11.07 5.82
CA GLY A 64 3.51 11.05 4.39
C GLY A 64 3.75 9.70 3.70
N ALA A 65 4.29 8.69 4.39
CA ALA A 65 4.52 7.38 3.77
C ALA A 65 3.22 6.73 3.27
N GLY A 66 2.15 6.78 4.07
CA GLY A 66 0.84 6.27 3.68
C GLY A 66 0.25 7.04 2.49
N ASP A 67 0.42 8.34 2.46
CA ASP A 67 -0.05 9.18 1.34
C ASP A 67 0.73 8.86 0.06
N THR A 68 2.02 8.59 0.17
CA THR A 68 2.85 8.17 -0.97
C THR A 68 2.36 6.84 -1.54
N VAL A 69 2.05 5.85 -0.70
CA VAL A 69 1.46 4.58 -1.14
C VAL A 69 0.14 4.85 -1.88
N GLY A 70 -0.73 5.67 -1.30
CA GLY A 70 -2.02 6.04 -1.92
C GLY A 70 -1.84 6.65 -3.30
N ALA A 71 -0.88 7.56 -3.46
CA ALA A 71 -0.61 8.21 -4.75
C ALA A 71 -0.16 7.20 -5.82
N ILE A 72 0.69 6.25 -5.47
CA ILE A 72 1.14 5.20 -6.41
C ILE A 72 -0.03 4.30 -6.82
N ILE A 73 -0.90 3.93 -5.88
CA ILE A 73 -2.09 3.13 -6.19
C ILE A 73 -3.02 3.88 -7.15
N VAL A 74 -3.27 5.17 -6.90
CA VAL A 74 -4.12 5.99 -7.77
C VAL A 74 -3.51 6.11 -9.17
N GLU A 75 -2.19 6.33 -9.27
CA GLU A 75 -1.49 6.35 -10.56
C GLU A 75 -1.74 5.05 -11.34
N ALA A 76 -1.61 3.91 -10.68
CA ALA A 76 -1.82 2.60 -11.30
C ALA A 76 -3.28 2.40 -11.71
N MET A 77 -4.23 2.88 -10.92
CA MET A 77 -5.65 2.81 -11.26
C MET A 77 -5.97 3.61 -12.53
N ILE A 78 -5.37 4.78 -12.68
CA ILE A 78 -5.54 5.64 -13.86
C ILE A 78 -4.90 4.99 -15.10
N GLU A 79 -3.70 4.45 -14.97
CA GLU A 79 -2.95 3.89 -16.09
C GLU A 79 -3.46 2.52 -16.55
N LYS A 80 -3.87 1.67 -15.61
CA LYS A 80 -4.16 0.24 -15.88
C LYS A 80 -5.62 -0.14 -15.68
N GLY A 81 -6.38 0.66 -14.94
CA GLY A 81 -7.74 0.33 -14.51
C GLY A 81 -7.74 -0.57 -13.26
N ILE A 82 -8.67 -0.31 -12.35
CA ILE A 82 -8.71 -1.01 -11.05
C ILE A 82 -8.94 -2.51 -11.19
N LEU A 83 -9.72 -2.94 -12.18
CA LEU A 83 -10.02 -4.36 -12.38
C LEU A 83 -8.82 -5.15 -12.90
N ASN A 84 -7.79 -4.47 -13.41
CA ASN A 84 -6.55 -5.08 -13.88
C ASN A 84 -5.48 -5.16 -12.79
N LEU A 85 -5.73 -4.58 -11.61
CA LEU A 85 -4.80 -4.62 -10.48
C LEU A 85 -4.95 -5.93 -9.71
N THR A 86 -4.48 -7.01 -10.32
CA THR A 86 -4.51 -8.36 -9.77
C THR A 86 -3.22 -9.09 -10.07
N GLY A 87 -2.91 -10.14 -9.34
CA GLY A 87 -1.77 -11.02 -9.60
C GLY A 87 -0.43 -10.27 -9.69
N ASP A 88 0.33 -10.56 -10.73
CA ASP A 88 1.67 -9.99 -10.92
C ASP A 88 1.67 -8.49 -11.18
N ILE A 89 0.63 -7.97 -11.83
CA ILE A 89 0.47 -6.52 -12.05
C ILE A 89 0.31 -5.81 -10.72
N LEU A 90 -0.55 -6.32 -9.86
CA LEU A 90 -0.77 -5.78 -8.53
C LEU A 90 0.51 -5.88 -7.68
N LYS A 91 1.20 -7.01 -7.74
CA LYS A 91 2.46 -7.19 -7.02
C LYS A 91 3.50 -6.15 -7.43
N ALA A 92 3.63 -5.88 -8.73
CA ALA A 92 4.55 -4.87 -9.24
C ALA A 92 4.19 -3.47 -8.73
N VAL A 93 2.90 -3.13 -8.72
CA VAL A 93 2.40 -1.85 -8.18
C VAL A 93 2.70 -1.72 -6.69
N LEU A 94 2.48 -2.77 -5.92
CA LEU A 94 2.77 -2.76 -4.48
C LEU A 94 4.26 -2.64 -4.19
N ASN A 95 5.12 -3.29 -4.98
CA ASN A 95 6.57 -3.15 -4.84
C ASN A 95 7.00 -1.71 -5.14
N ARG A 96 6.46 -1.09 -6.18
CA ARG A 96 6.70 0.32 -6.51
C ARG A 96 6.26 1.22 -5.36
N ALA A 97 5.09 0.96 -4.78
CA ALA A 97 4.55 1.72 -3.65
C ALA A 97 5.44 1.56 -2.40
N ALA A 98 5.94 0.36 -2.13
CA ALA A 98 6.82 0.10 -0.98
C ALA A 98 8.15 0.84 -1.13
N VAL A 99 8.74 0.87 -2.32
CA VAL A 99 9.96 1.63 -2.61
C VAL A 99 9.72 3.12 -2.44
N ALA A 100 8.62 3.63 -2.98
CA ALA A 100 8.25 5.04 -2.87
C ALA A 100 8.04 5.46 -1.41
N ALA A 101 7.36 4.64 -0.62
CA ALA A 101 7.18 4.88 0.81
C ALA A 101 8.51 4.87 1.57
N GLY A 102 9.42 3.95 1.22
CA GLY A 102 10.77 3.90 1.77
C GLY A 102 11.55 5.18 1.51
N ILE A 103 11.49 5.72 0.30
CA ILE A 103 12.13 6.99 -0.04
C ILE A 103 11.52 8.12 0.80
N THR A 104 10.19 8.17 0.92
CA THR A 104 9.52 9.17 1.75
C THR A 104 10.00 9.10 3.21
N CYS A 105 10.09 7.90 3.79
CA CYS A 105 10.55 7.70 5.15
C CYS A 105 12.03 8.08 5.36
N SER A 106 12.86 8.03 4.32
CA SER A 106 14.27 8.40 4.38
C SER A 106 14.49 9.92 4.34
N ARG A 107 13.41 10.70 4.17
CA ARG A 107 13.44 12.16 4.06
C ARG A 107 12.78 12.81 5.24
N LYS A 108 13.21 14.03 5.53
CA LYS A 108 12.64 14.84 6.59
C LYS A 108 11.32 15.44 6.12
N GLY A 109 10.26 15.27 6.93
CA GLY A 109 8.92 15.73 6.59
C GLY A 109 8.26 14.89 5.50
N ALA A 110 7.09 15.33 5.03
CA ALA A 110 6.31 14.62 4.02
C ALA A 110 6.82 14.95 2.59
N GLN A 111 7.97 14.38 2.23
CA GLN A 111 8.60 14.60 0.92
C GLN A 111 8.54 13.33 0.07
N PRO A 112 7.50 13.16 -0.77
CA PRO A 112 7.40 12.00 -1.65
C PRO A 112 8.50 12.02 -2.71
N PRO A 113 8.86 10.86 -3.28
CA PRO A 113 9.87 10.82 -4.33
C PRO A 113 9.39 11.48 -5.61
N TYR A 114 10.32 12.04 -6.36
CA TYR A 114 10.06 12.43 -7.74
C TYR A 114 9.96 11.17 -8.61
N LYS A 115 9.24 11.28 -9.74
CA LYS A 115 9.04 10.14 -10.64
C LYS A 115 10.36 9.50 -11.10
N HIS A 116 11.39 10.31 -11.37
CA HIS A 116 12.71 9.80 -11.80
C HIS A 116 13.40 8.94 -10.72
N GLU A 117 13.08 9.15 -9.44
CA GLU A 117 13.65 8.37 -8.33
C GLU A 117 13.07 6.95 -8.24
N LEU A 118 11.97 6.71 -8.96
CA LEU A 118 11.31 5.40 -9.04
C LEU A 118 11.68 4.65 -10.33
N LYS A 119 12.68 5.14 -11.06
CA LYS A 119 13.11 4.53 -12.31
C LYS A 119 13.58 3.10 -12.07
N GLY A 120 13.05 2.16 -12.86
CA GLY A 120 13.38 0.74 -12.75
C GLY A 120 12.52 -0.03 -11.73
N VAL A 121 11.54 0.62 -11.12
CA VAL A 121 10.65 0.01 -10.11
C VAL A 121 9.24 -0.11 -10.63
#